data_1953638d0cf0a32b6dff0e160deeb47c
#
_entry.id   1953638d0cf0a32b6dff0e160deeb47c
#
_cell.length_a   1.000
_cell.length_b   1.000
_cell.length_c   1.000
_cell.angle_alpha   90.00
_cell.angle_beta   90.00
_cell.angle_gamma   90.00
#
_symmetry.space_group_name_H-M   'P 1'
#
loop_
_entity.id
_entity.type
_entity.pdbx_description
1 polymer ?
#
loop_
_entity_poly.entity_id
_entity_poly.type
_entity_poly.pdbx_seq_one_letter_code
_entity_poly.pdbx_strand_id
1 'polypeptide(L)'
;MSDVSAVKALVFDVFGTVVDWRSSLIADFTEWSEKRGIKPDWIALVDGWRAVYAASMDEVRKQPERGYVILDVLHRRSLEKLVAQFSISGLNDDDLHYLTMGWHRLHPWPDSVSGLTRLKTKYIIAPLSNGNVALLTNMAKFAGLPWDLVLSAELFEHYKPDPETYLGAARLLGLPPEQVMMVAAHNQDLKAAQKLGLKTAFVARPTEYGPLQKYDFEAKGDWDIVAKDFGGIADRMGC
;
A
#
# COMPACT_ATOMS: atom_id res chain seq x y z
N MET A 1 8.47 -24.27 -11.75
CA MET A 1 7.79 -22.98 -11.90
C MET A 1 6.31 -23.24 -11.72
N SER A 2 5.66 -22.50 -10.85
CA SER A 2 4.21 -22.63 -10.68
C SER A 2 3.49 -22.24 -11.96
N ASP A 3 2.40 -22.94 -12.26
CA ASP A 3 1.56 -22.60 -13.41
C ASP A 3 0.75 -21.33 -13.08
N VAL A 4 1.03 -20.25 -13.79
CA VAL A 4 0.34 -18.96 -13.71
C VAL A 4 -0.46 -18.65 -14.98
N SER A 5 -0.62 -19.63 -15.88
CA SER A 5 -1.28 -19.45 -17.17
C SER A 5 -2.78 -19.11 -17.05
N ALA A 6 -3.41 -19.51 -15.94
CA ALA A 6 -4.80 -19.21 -15.65
C ALA A 6 -5.06 -17.78 -15.17
N VAL A 7 -4.03 -17.02 -14.77
CA VAL A 7 -4.17 -15.66 -14.23
C VAL A 7 -4.76 -14.72 -15.26
N LYS A 8 -5.74 -13.93 -14.85
CA LYS A 8 -6.44 -12.92 -15.65
C LYS A 8 -6.31 -11.50 -15.08
N ALA A 9 -6.11 -11.41 -13.76
CA ALA A 9 -5.98 -10.14 -13.07
C ALA A 9 -4.84 -10.19 -12.06
N LEU A 10 -4.12 -9.07 -11.92
CA LEU A 10 -3.16 -8.84 -10.84
C LEU A 10 -3.70 -7.74 -9.93
N VAL A 11 -3.74 -8.02 -8.64
CA VAL A 11 -4.10 -7.03 -7.61
C VAL A 11 -2.88 -6.73 -6.77
N PHE A 12 -2.66 -5.46 -6.49
CA PHE A 12 -1.39 -4.96 -5.93
C PHE A 12 -1.60 -4.39 -4.53
N ASP A 13 -0.82 -4.86 -3.57
CA ASP A 13 -0.53 -4.03 -2.41
C ASP A 13 0.12 -2.72 -2.85
N VAL A 14 -0.12 -1.62 -2.13
CA VAL A 14 0.27 -0.28 -2.59
C VAL A 14 1.39 0.32 -1.77
N PHE A 15 1.16 0.50 -0.45
CA PHE A 15 2.14 1.15 0.43
C PHE A 15 3.38 0.27 0.60
N GLY A 16 4.52 0.75 0.12
CA GLY A 16 5.78 0.01 0.15
C GLY A 16 5.97 -0.92 -1.04
N THR A 17 4.90 -1.45 -1.64
CA THR A 17 4.97 -2.32 -2.83
C THR A 17 5.06 -1.53 -4.13
N VAL A 18 4.13 -0.60 -4.35
CA VAL A 18 4.04 0.23 -5.56
C VAL A 18 4.67 1.60 -5.35
N VAL A 19 4.53 2.17 -4.16
CA VAL A 19 4.99 3.52 -3.81
C VAL A 19 5.98 3.49 -2.64
N ASP A 20 6.97 4.39 -2.68
CA ASP A 20 7.90 4.66 -1.58
C ASP A 20 7.25 5.65 -0.62
N TRP A 21 6.46 5.12 0.32
CA TRP A 21 5.74 5.94 1.30
C TRP A 21 6.69 6.73 2.19
N ARG A 22 7.80 6.12 2.62
CA ARG A 22 8.71 6.69 3.61
C ARG A 22 9.45 7.91 3.04
N SER A 23 10.16 7.71 1.94
CA SER A 23 10.93 8.81 1.32
C SER A 23 10.01 9.92 0.82
N SER A 24 8.84 9.58 0.29
CA SER A 24 7.85 10.55 -0.18
C SER A 24 7.36 11.47 0.93
N LEU A 25 6.92 10.90 2.06
CA LEU A 25 6.42 11.70 3.19
C LEU A 25 7.53 12.56 3.81
N ILE A 26 8.73 12.00 4.00
CA ILE A 26 9.86 12.73 4.57
C ILE A 26 10.23 13.92 3.67
N ALA A 27 10.31 13.72 2.36
CA ALA A 27 10.66 14.79 1.42
C ALA A 27 9.57 15.87 1.37
N ASP A 28 8.30 15.49 1.21
CA ASP A 28 7.16 16.42 1.17
C ASP A 28 7.08 17.28 2.45
N PHE A 29 7.20 16.66 3.62
CA PHE A 29 7.09 17.36 4.90
C PHE A 29 8.32 18.22 5.20
N THR A 30 9.49 17.83 4.76
CA THR A 30 10.70 18.63 4.87
C THR A 30 10.56 19.92 4.04
N GLU A 31 10.20 19.79 2.76
CA GLU A 31 9.99 20.95 1.88
C GLU A 31 8.89 21.89 2.41
N TRP A 32 7.77 21.29 2.87
CA TRP A 32 6.65 22.06 3.43
C TRP A 32 7.05 22.83 4.69
N SER A 33 7.80 22.22 5.60
CA SER A 33 8.20 22.81 6.88
C SER A 33 9.28 23.88 6.74
N GLU A 34 10.20 23.74 5.78
CA GLU A 34 11.20 24.75 5.48
C GLU A 34 10.56 26.11 5.12
N LYS A 35 9.49 26.11 4.32
CA LYS A 35 8.71 27.30 3.95
C LYS A 35 8.01 27.96 5.14
N ARG A 36 7.86 27.24 6.26
CA ARG A 36 7.20 27.70 7.50
C ARG A 36 8.17 27.99 8.65
N GLY A 37 9.46 27.73 8.46
CA GLY A 37 10.49 27.96 9.47
C GLY A 37 10.43 26.99 10.66
N ILE A 38 9.75 25.85 10.52
CA ILE A 38 9.71 24.78 11.52
C ILE A 38 10.60 23.60 11.09
N LYS A 39 11.20 22.90 12.07
CA LYS A 39 12.16 21.82 11.80
C LYS A 39 11.91 20.61 12.71
N PRO A 40 10.78 19.92 12.57
CA PRO A 40 10.55 18.68 13.30
C PRO A 40 11.47 17.56 12.80
N ASP A 41 11.63 16.53 13.62
CA ASP A 41 12.22 15.28 13.16
C ASP A 41 11.18 14.49 12.34
N TRP A 42 11.07 14.80 11.05
CA TRP A 42 10.14 14.14 10.15
C TRP A 42 10.43 12.66 9.96
N ILE A 43 11.70 12.24 10.09
CA ILE A 43 12.08 10.82 9.99
C ILE A 43 11.44 10.06 11.15
N ALA A 44 11.65 10.55 12.38
CA ALA A 44 11.08 9.91 13.56
C ALA A 44 9.55 9.91 13.54
N LEU A 45 8.91 11.01 13.09
CA LEU A 45 7.44 11.10 12.99
C LEU A 45 6.90 10.12 11.95
N VAL A 46 7.46 10.07 10.75
CA VAL A 46 6.99 9.20 9.66
C VAL A 46 7.19 7.73 10.01
N ASP A 47 8.33 7.36 10.60
CA ASP A 47 8.59 6.00 11.06
C ASP A 47 7.64 5.62 12.23
N GLY A 48 7.40 6.54 13.17
CA GLY A 48 6.42 6.38 14.24
C GLY A 48 4.98 6.22 13.71
N TRP A 49 4.63 6.96 12.66
CA TRP A 49 3.31 6.88 12.03
C TRP A 49 3.08 5.50 11.40
N ARG A 50 4.09 4.99 10.69
CA ARG A 50 4.03 3.62 10.14
C ARG A 50 3.97 2.55 11.24
N ALA A 51 4.66 2.76 12.35
CA ALA A 51 4.68 1.80 13.45
C ALA A 51 3.29 1.60 14.10
N VAL A 52 2.46 2.64 14.16
CA VAL A 52 1.09 2.54 14.73
C VAL A 52 0.02 2.13 13.71
N TYR A 53 0.38 1.99 12.44
CA TYR A 53 -0.54 1.70 11.34
C TYR A 53 -1.38 0.44 11.56
N ALA A 54 -0.73 -0.70 11.79
CA ALA A 54 -1.43 -1.97 12.00
C ALA A 54 -2.32 -1.93 13.26
N ALA A 55 -1.80 -1.38 14.35
CA ALA A 55 -2.53 -1.28 15.62
C ALA A 55 -3.80 -0.42 15.48
N SER A 56 -3.78 0.65 14.66
CA SER A 56 -4.95 1.51 14.45
C SER A 56 -6.10 0.78 13.74
N MET A 57 -5.79 -0.11 12.79
CA MET A 57 -6.78 -0.96 12.13
C MET A 57 -7.29 -2.08 13.06
N ASP A 58 -6.41 -2.64 13.90
CA ASP A 58 -6.80 -3.65 14.88
C ASP A 58 -7.74 -3.09 15.96
N GLU A 59 -7.63 -1.81 16.30
CA GLU A 59 -8.60 -1.14 17.17
C GLU A 59 -10.00 -1.12 16.54
N VAL A 60 -10.12 -0.89 15.23
CA VAL A 60 -11.39 -0.95 14.51
C VAL A 60 -11.94 -2.37 14.49
N ARG A 61 -11.11 -3.38 14.15
CA ARG A 61 -11.52 -4.79 14.16
C ARG A 61 -12.07 -5.27 15.49
N LYS A 62 -11.54 -4.75 16.61
CA LYS A 62 -12.00 -5.10 17.97
C LYS A 62 -13.33 -4.48 18.35
N GLN A 63 -13.85 -3.56 17.55
CA GLN A 63 -15.09 -2.82 17.82
C GLN A 63 -16.02 -2.83 16.58
N PRO A 64 -16.40 -4.01 16.06
CA PRO A 64 -17.16 -4.13 14.81
C PRO A 64 -18.52 -3.44 14.87
N GLU A 65 -19.09 -3.28 16.05
CA GLU A 65 -20.36 -2.55 16.28
C GLU A 65 -20.28 -1.06 15.95
N ARG A 66 -19.06 -0.49 15.85
CA ARG A 66 -18.85 0.91 15.48
C ARG A 66 -18.71 1.13 13.98
N GLY A 67 -18.72 0.04 13.21
CA GLY A 67 -18.56 0.07 11.76
C GLY A 67 -17.12 0.29 11.29
N TYR A 68 -16.96 0.20 9.98
CA TYR A 68 -15.67 0.41 9.31
C TYR A 68 -15.24 1.88 9.36
N VAL A 69 -13.94 2.13 9.53
CA VAL A 69 -13.37 3.47 9.55
C VAL A 69 -12.34 3.56 8.43
N ILE A 70 -12.47 4.51 7.51
CA ILE A 70 -11.51 4.69 6.41
C ILE A 70 -10.10 5.07 6.92
N LEU A 71 -9.09 4.71 6.15
CA LEU A 71 -7.70 4.88 6.55
C LEU A 71 -7.31 6.35 6.77
N ASP A 72 -7.86 7.31 6.02
CA ASP A 72 -7.60 8.74 6.22
C ASP A 72 -7.95 9.20 7.63
N VAL A 73 -9.06 8.70 8.18
CA VAL A 73 -9.47 9.02 9.56
C VAL A 73 -8.47 8.42 10.56
N LEU A 74 -7.99 7.21 10.33
CA LEU A 74 -6.99 6.57 11.19
C LEU A 74 -5.63 7.28 11.09
N HIS A 75 -5.24 7.69 9.90
CA HIS A 75 -4.05 8.49 9.68
C HIS A 75 -4.13 9.81 10.45
N ARG A 76 -5.24 10.55 10.33
CA ARG A 76 -5.43 11.81 11.06
C ARG A 76 -5.36 11.61 12.58
N ARG A 77 -6.07 10.64 13.12
CA ARG A 77 -6.06 10.32 14.57
C ARG A 77 -4.67 9.96 15.08
N SER A 78 -3.92 9.20 14.27
CA SER A 78 -2.55 8.80 14.62
C SER A 78 -1.60 9.99 14.54
N LEU A 79 -1.73 10.84 13.52
CA LEU A 79 -0.92 12.06 13.37
C LEU A 79 -1.09 12.99 14.58
N GLU A 80 -2.31 13.25 15.03
CA GLU A 80 -2.59 14.11 16.20
C GLU A 80 -1.88 13.60 17.46
N LYS A 81 -1.93 12.28 17.71
CA LYS A 81 -1.23 11.65 18.82
C LYS A 81 0.31 11.81 18.70
N LEU A 82 0.84 11.60 17.50
CA LEU A 82 2.28 11.68 17.24
C LEU A 82 2.80 13.12 17.33
N VAL A 83 2.07 14.10 16.81
CA VAL A 83 2.40 15.53 16.93
C VAL A 83 2.52 15.93 18.40
N ALA A 84 1.60 15.48 19.25
CA ALA A 84 1.66 15.70 20.69
C ALA A 84 2.87 14.95 21.33
N GLN A 85 3.08 13.69 20.97
CA GLN A 85 4.17 12.86 21.48
C GLN A 85 5.56 13.44 21.13
N PHE A 86 5.73 13.93 19.90
CA PHE A 86 6.98 14.55 19.43
C PHE A 86 7.08 16.03 19.79
N SER A 87 6.11 16.57 20.56
CA SER A 87 6.05 17.99 20.98
C SER A 87 6.19 18.98 19.82
N ILE A 88 5.62 18.65 18.65
CA ILE A 88 5.60 19.53 17.49
C ILE A 88 4.53 20.60 17.72
N SER A 89 4.96 21.86 17.86
CA SER A 89 4.08 22.99 18.12
C SER A 89 3.89 23.87 16.89
N GLY A 90 2.86 24.73 16.93
CA GLY A 90 2.60 25.72 15.88
C GLY A 90 1.84 25.18 14.67
N LEU A 91 1.31 23.97 14.73
CA LEU A 91 0.45 23.41 13.70
C LEU A 91 -1.03 23.74 13.99
N ASN A 92 -1.72 24.22 12.97
CA ASN A 92 -3.17 24.39 12.99
C ASN A 92 -3.88 23.21 12.29
N ASP A 93 -5.21 23.25 12.17
CA ASP A 93 -5.99 22.17 11.56
C ASP A 93 -5.70 21.98 10.07
N ASP A 94 -5.49 23.07 9.33
CA ASP A 94 -5.11 23.00 7.90
C ASP A 94 -3.74 22.36 7.72
N ASP A 95 -2.82 22.59 8.64
CA ASP A 95 -1.49 21.96 8.64
C ASP A 95 -1.61 20.45 8.88
N LEU A 96 -2.40 20.05 9.85
CA LEU A 96 -2.66 18.63 10.13
C LEU A 96 -3.39 17.96 8.97
N HIS A 97 -4.31 18.66 8.32
CA HIS A 97 -4.96 18.18 7.10
C HIS A 97 -3.94 17.99 5.97
N TYR A 98 -3.09 18.98 5.71
CA TYR A 98 -2.04 18.88 4.68
C TYR A 98 -1.12 17.68 4.91
N LEU A 99 -0.65 17.49 6.15
CA LEU A 99 0.20 16.36 6.52
C LEU A 99 -0.52 15.02 6.34
N THR A 100 -1.79 14.93 6.77
CA THR A 100 -2.61 13.71 6.56
C THR A 100 -2.74 13.38 5.07
N MET A 101 -2.99 14.39 4.24
CA MET A 101 -3.08 14.26 2.79
C MET A 101 -1.74 13.93 2.11
N GLY A 102 -0.63 13.91 2.83
CA GLY A 102 0.67 13.41 2.35
C GLY A 102 0.58 11.98 1.83
N TRP A 103 -0.23 11.12 2.46
CA TRP A 103 -0.48 9.75 2.00
C TRP A 103 -1.14 9.66 0.61
N HIS A 104 -1.77 10.71 0.13
CA HIS A 104 -2.34 10.81 -1.21
C HIS A 104 -1.32 11.22 -2.28
N ARG A 105 -0.10 11.66 -1.89
CA ARG A 105 0.94 12.23 -2.75
C ARG A 105 2.24 11.43 -2.74
N LEU A 106 2.13 10.11 -2.58
CA LEU A 106 3.29 9.22 -2.53
C LEU A 106 3.85 8.99 -3.94
N HIS A 107 5.17 9.05 -4.07
CA HIS A 107 5.87 8.77 -5.31
C HIS A 107 5.99 7.26 -5.55
N PRO A 108 5.82 6.81 -6.80
CA PRO A 108 6.02 5.42 -7.15
C PRO A 108 7.50 5.05 -7.09
N TRP A 109 7.78 3.77 -6.85
CA TRP A 109 9.13 3.26 -7.11
C TRP A 109 9.48 3.46 -8.59
N PRO A 110 10.78 3.60 -8.94
CA PRO A 110 11.19 3.90 -10.32
C PRO A 110 10.71 2.91 -11.38
N ASP A 111 10.48 1.66 -11.00
CA ASP A 111 10.01 0.57 -11.86
C ASP A 111 8.48 0.45 -11.92
N SER A 112 7.75 1.13 -11.03
CA SER A 112 6.31 0.87 -10.85
C SER A 112 5.48 1.24 -12.08
N VAL A 113 5.59 2.48 -12.57
CA VAL A 113 4.75 2.94 -13.69
C VAL A 113 5.03 2.14 -14.95
N SER A 114 6.31 1.92 -15.28
CA SER A 114 6.69 1.17 -16.49
C SER A 114 6.27 -0.30 -16.41
N GLY A 115 6.51 -0.96 -15.27
CA GLY A 115 6.13 -2.36 -15.08
C GLY A 115 4.62 -2.57 -15.08
N LEU A 116 3.86 -1.70 -14.38
CA LEU A 116 2.40 -1.73 -14.39
C LEU A 116 1.83 -1.49 -15.80
N THR A 117 2.40 -0.55 -16.56
CA THR A 117 1.98 -0.30 -17.94
C THR A 117 2.16 -1.54 -18.82
N ARG A 118 3.26 -2.26 -18.67
CA ARG A 118 3.48 -3.53 -19.37
C ARG A 118 2.45 -4.58 -18.97
N LEU A 119 2.24 -4.81 -17.68
CA LEU A 119 1.27 -5.78 -17.17
C LEU A 119 -0.15 -5.48 -17.65
N LYS A 120 -0.54 -4.20 -17.68
CA LYS A 120 -1.85 -3.76 -18.17
C LYS A 120 -2.13 -4.14 -19.62
N THR A 121 -1.12 -4.36 -20.45
CA THR A 121 -1.33 -4.75 -21.86
C THR A 121 -1.99 -6.12 -22.00
N LYS A 122 -1.93 -6.95 -20.96
CA LYS A 122 -2.39 -8.33 -21.02
C LYS A 122 -3.36 -8.70 -19.89
N TYR A 123 -3.27 -8.05 -18.75
CA TYR A 123 -4.01 -8.37 -17.54
C TYR A 123 -4.80 -7.18 -17.04
N ILE A 124 -5.91 -7.44 -16.36
CA ILE A 124 -6.56 -6.42 -15.52
C ILE A 124 -5.61 -6.12 -14.36
N ILE A 125 -5.34 -4.84 -14.10
CA ILE A 125 -4.52 -4.42 -12.97
C ILE A 125 -5.28 -3.46 -12.06
N ALA A 126 -5.22 -3.72 -10.75
CA ALA A 126 -5.88 -2.89 -9.73
C ALA A 126 -5.06 -2.82 -8.44
N PRO A 127 -5.07 -1.73 -7.68
CA PRO A 127 -4.63 -1.79 -6.29
C PRO A 127 -5.58 -2.69 -5.49
N LEU A 128 -5.08 -3.37 -4.47
CA LEU A 128 -5.83 -4.00 -3.40
C LEU A 128 -5.18 -3.59 -2.08
N SER A 129 -5.68 -2.53 -1.49
CA SER A 129 -5.02 -1.83 -0.41
C SER A 129 -5.98 -1.50 0.73
N ASN A 130 -5.42 -1.32 1.93
CA ASN A 130 -6.13 -0.77 3.08
C ASN A 130 -6.43 0.73 2.93
N GLY A 131 -5.76 1.42 1.99
CA GLY A 131 -6.08 2.80 1.63
C GLY A 131 -7.51 2.93 1.13
N ASN A 132 -8.21 3.99 1.53
CA ASN A 132 -9.57 4.25 1.06
C ASN A 132 -9.58 4.67 -0.44
N VAL A 133 -10.73 4.56 -1.08
CA VAL A 133 -10.89 4.79 -2.53
C VAL A 133 -10.39 6.17 -2.94
N ALA A 134 -10.72 7.23 -2.18
CA ALA A 134 -10.28 8.58 -2.47
C ALA A 134 -8.74 8.72 -2.41
N LEU A 135 -8.10 8.13 -1.38
CA LEU A 135 -6.65 8.11 -1.22
C LEU A 135 -5.98 7.44 -2.42
N LEU A 136 -6.40 6.23 -2.77
CA LEU A 136 -5.82 5.45 -3.87
C LEU A 136 -6.03 6.15 -5.23
N THR A 137 -7.19 6.78 -5.43
CA THR A 137 -7.50 7.52 -6.65
C THR A 137 -6.62 8.77 -6.80
N ASN A 138 -6.47 9.55 -5.73
CA ASN A 138 -5.62 10.75 -5.74
C ASN A 138 -4.16 10.37 -5.96
N MET A 139 -3.68 9.33 -5.27
CA MET A 139 -2.33 8.80 -5.44
C MET A 139 -2.09 8.31 -6.87
N ALA A 140 -3.05 7.60 -7.47
CA ALA A 140 -2.93 7.13 -8.85
C ALA A 140 -2.78 8.28 -9.83
N LYS A 141 -3.56 9.35 -9.65
CA LYS A 141 -3.46 10.57 -10.47
C LYS A 141 -2.13 11.30 -10.26
N PHE A 142 -1.67 11.42 -9.02
CA PHE A 142 -0.41 12.06 -8.67
C PHE A 142 0.79 11.29 -9.23
N ALA A 143 0.82 9.97 -9.04
CA ALA A 143 1.94 9.10 -9.38
C ALA A 143 1.89 8.55 -10.82
N GLY A 144 0.84 8.83 -11.59
CA GLY A 144 0.68 8.29 -12.95
C GLY A 144 0.46 6.77 -12.98
N LEU A 145 -0.16 6.19 -11.95
CA LEU A 145 -0.40 4.75 -11.86
C LEU A 145 -1.55 4.33 -12.80
N PRO A 146 -1.33 3.40 -13.73
CA PRO A 146 -2.24 3.14 -14.85
C PRO A 146 -3.31 2.09 -14.50
N TRP A 147 -3.93 2.14 -13.32
CA TRP A 147 -4.94 1.18 -12.91
C TRP A 147 -6.13 1.09 -13.88
N ASP A 148 -6.75 -0.10 -13.99
CA ASP A 148 -8.02 -0.28 -14.69
C ASP A 148 -9.21 0.08 -13.78
N LEU A 149 -9.08 -0.20 -12.49
CA LEU A 149 -10.06 0.13 -11.46
C LEU A 149 -9.33 0.26 -10.12
N VAL A 150 -10.04 0.75 -9.10
CA VAL A 150 -9.50 0.87 -7.74
C VAL A 150 -10.25 -0.08 -6.82
N LEU A 151 -9.55 -1.07 -6.26
CA LEU A 151 -10.03 -1.96 -5.22
C LEU A 151 -9.42 -1.56 -3.88
N SER A 152 -10.27 -1.24 -2.94
CA SER A 152 -9.93 -0.75 -1.60
C SER A 152 -10.60 -1.62 -0.55
N ALA A 153 -9.97 -1.77 0.60
CA ALA A 153 -10.57 -2.37 1.78
C ALA A 153 -11.91 -1.71 2.17
N GLU A 154 -12.07 -0.41 1.86
CA GLU A 154 -13.32 0.34 2.05
C GLU A 154 -14.52 -0.29 1.33
N LEU A 155 -14.32 -0.87 0.14
CA LEU A 155 -15.39 -1.52 -0.64
C LEU A 155 -15.91 -2.81 0.03
N PHE A 156 -15.16 -3.37 0.94
CA PHE A 156 -15.46 -4.61 1.63
C PHE A 156 -15.72 -4.39 3.12
N GLU A 157 -15.47 -3.17 3.61
CA GLU A 157 -15.52 -2.81 5.04
C GLU A 157 -14.62 -3.70 5.92
N HIS A 158 -13.56 -4.27 5.33
CA HIS A 158 -12.59 -5.15 5.97
C HIS A 158 -11.17 -4.80 5.52
N TYR A 159 -10.24 -4.66 6.47
CA TYR A 159 -8.83 -4.46 6.14
C TYR A 159 -8.13 -5.78 5.81
N LYS A 160 -7.12 -5.74 4.94
CA LYS A 160 -6.16 -6.84 4.85
C LYS A 160 -5.49 -7.06 6.23
N PRO A 161 -5.29 -8.31 6.68
CA PRO A 161 -5.39 -9.55 5.93
C PRO A 161 -6.73 -10.29 6.05
N ASP A 162 -7.85 -9.62 6.33
CA ASP A 162 -9.15 -10.26 6.43
C ASP A 162 -9.58 -10.85 5.07
N PRO A 163 -10.13 -12.07 5.03
CA PRO A 163 -10.42 -12.79 3.78
C PRO A 163 -11.43 -12.08 2.87
N GLU A 164 -12.33 -11.29 3.45
CA GLU A 164 -13.35 -10.51 2.73
C GLU A 164 -12.73 -9.59 1.70
N THR A 165 -11.56 -9.01 2.00
CA THR A 165 -10.87 -8.09 1.09
C THR A 165 -10.34 -8.82 -0.15
N TYR A 166 -9.69 -9.98 0.01
CA TYR A 166 -9.13 -10.72 -1.13
C TYR A 166 -10.22 -11.43 -1.95
N LEU A 167 -11.14 -12.13 -1.28
CA LEU A 167 -12.24 -12.82 -1.95
C LEU A 167 -13.25 -11.85 -2.55
N GLY A 168 -13.46 -10.71 -1.88
CA GLY A 168 -14.27 -9.63 -2.39
C GLY A 168 -13.70 -9.03 -3.67
N ALA A 169 -12.38 -8.85 -3.76
CA ALA A 169 -11.71 -8.40 -4.98
C ALA A 169 -11.91 -9.39 -6.13
N ALA A 170 -11.68 -10.68 -5.92
CA ALA A 170 -11.92 -11.71 -6.93
C ALA A 170 -13.39 -11.71 -7.40
N ARG A 171 -14.33 -11.61 -6.47
CA ARG A 171 -15.77 -11.52 -6.76
C ARG A 171 -16.14 -10.30 -7.61
N LEU A 172 -15.61 -9.12 -7.28
CA LEU A 172 -15.86 -7.89 -8.06
C LEU A 172 -15.30 -7.96 -9.48
N LEU A 173 -14.18 -8.68 -9.65
CA LEU A 173 -13.58 -8.95 -10.96
C LEU A 173 -14.33 -10.07 -11.74
N GLY A 174 -15.27 -10.76 -11.13
CA GLY A 174 -15.95 -11.91 -11.74
C GLY A 174 -15.05 -13.09 -12.01
N LEU A 175 -13.97 -13.27 -11.21
CA LEU A 175 -12.95 -14.28 -11.37
C LEU A 175 -12.89 -15.20 -10.14
N PRO A 176 -12.62 -16.50 -10.33
CA PRO A 176 -12.28 -17.36 -9.21
C PRO A 176 -10.89 -17.00 -8.65
N PRO A 177 -10.61 -17.27 -7.35
CA PRO A 177 -9.37 -16.85 -6.70
C PRO A 177 -8.08 -17.24 -7.44
N GLU A 178 -8.02 -18.44 -8.01
CA GLU A 178 -6.86 -18.97 -8.75
C GLU A 178 -6.54 -18.23 -10.06
N GLN A 179 -7.46 -17.40 -10.55
CA GLN A 179 -7.26 -16.50 -11.70
C GLN A 179 -6.84 -15.08 -11.30
N VAL A 180 -6.75 -14.80 -10.00
CA VAL A 180 -6.29 -13.52 -9.46
C VAL A 180 -4.93 -13.72 -8.79
N MET A 181 -3.97 -12.86 -9.12
CA MET A 181 -2.64 -12.88 -8.51
C MET A 181 -2.49 -11.67 -7.58
N MET A 182 -2.16 -11.93 -6.31
CA MET A 182 -1.74 -10.90 -5.37
C MET A 182 -0.26 -10.59 -5.56
N VAL A 183 0.07 -9.33 -5.76
CA VAL A 183 1.45 -8.82 -5.90
C VAL A 183 1.78 -7.95 -4.69
N ALA A 184 2.81 -8.30 -3.94
CA ALA A 184 3.21 -7.55 -2.75
C ALA A 184 4.70 -7.67 -2.43
N ALA A 185 5.24 -6.66 -1.73
CA ALA A 185 6.54 -6.73 -1.08
C ALA A 185 6.48 -7.35 0.32
N HIS A 186 5.27 -7.58 0.85
CA HIS A 186 5.05 -8.06 2.21
C HIS A 186 4.68 -9.54 2.22
N ASN A 187 5.55 -10.36 2.85
CA ASN A 187 5.35 -11.81 2.92
C ASN A 187 4.05 -12.22 3.62
N GLN A 188 3.59 -11.45 4.60
CA GLN A 188 2.34 -11.76 5.32
C GLN A 188 1.10 -11.54 4.44
N ASP A 189 1.11 -10.51 3.59
CA ASP A 189 0.02 -10.23 2.64
C ASP A 189 -0.12 -11.37 1.62
N LEU A 190 1.01 -11.79 1.03
CA LEU A 190 1.05 -12.94 0.12
C LEU A 190 0.60 -14.24 0.80
N LYS A 191 1.01 -14.47 2.05
CA LYS A 191 0.59 -15.65 2.81
C LYS A 191 -0.92 -15.68 3.05
N ALA A 192 -1.52 -14.53 3.32
CA ALA A 192 -2.97 -14.42 3.48
C ALA A 192 -3.70 -14.72 2.16
N ALA A 193 -3.26 -14.10 1.06
CA ALA A 193 -3.82 -14.33 -0.28
C ALA A 193 -3.70 -15.80 -0.72
N GLN A 194 -2.53 -16.42 -0.54
CA GLN A 194 -2.27 -17.80 -0.91
C GLN A 194 -3.20 -18.81 -0.19
N LYS A 195 -3.46 -18.57 1.10
CA LYS A 195 -4.40 -19.42 1.87
C LYS A 195 -5.83 -19.39 1.33
N LEU A 196 -6.18 -18.36 0.59
CA LEU A 196 -7.49 -18.16 -0.01
C LEU A 196 -7.54 -18.62 -1.48
N GLY A 197 -6.45 -19.21 -1.97
CA GLY A 197 -6.37 -19.78 -3.32
C GLY A 197 -5.92 -18.78 -4.40
N LEU A 198 -5.56 -17.53 -4.04
CA LEU A 198 -4.98 -16.61 -5.00
C LEU A 198 -3.57 -17.05 -5.38
N LYS A 199 -3.15 -16.73 -6.60
CA LYS A 199 -1.75 -16.74 -7.00
C LYS A 199 -0.99 -15.61 -6.35
N THR A 200 0.34 -15.74 -6.24
CA THR A 200 1.17 -14.82 -5.47
C THR A 200 2.44 -14.42 -6.22
N ALA A 201 2.76 -13.13 -6.19
CA ALA A 201 4.02 -12.62 -6.71
C ALA A 201 4.68 -11.71 -5.66
N PHE A 202 5.90 -12.05 -5.28
CA PHE A 202 6.74 -11.20 -4.43
C PHE A 202 7.58 -10.26 -5.27
N VAL A 203 7.57 -8.98 -4.92
CA VAL A 203 8.50 -7.97 -5.46
C VAL A 203 9.38 -7.44 -4.33
N ALA A 204 10.71 -7.42 -4.54
CA ALA A 204 11.65 -6.96 -3.52
C ALA A 204 11.65 -5.44 -3.37
N ARG A 205 11.52 -4.95 -2.12
CA ARG A 205 11.64 -3.52 -1.76
C ARG A 205 12.59 -3.36 -0.56
N PRO A 206 13.89 -3.54 -0.78
CA PRO A 206 14.87 -3.66 0.31
C PRO A 206 15.13 -2.36 1.08
N THR A 207 14.56 -1.24 0.65
CA THR A 207 14.73 0.08 1.27
C THR A 207 13.40 0.72 1.69
N GLU A 208 12.29 -0.02 1.68
CA GLU A 208 10.96 0.49 2.07
C GLU A 208 10.99 1.17 3.45
N TYR A 209 11.65 0.54 4.42
CA TYR A 209 11.79 1.05 5.78
C TYR A 209 13.11 1.79 6.02
N GLY A 210 13.73 2.28 4.93
CA GLY A 210 15.03 2.96 4.98
C GLY A 210 16.23 1.99 4.97
N PRO A 211 17.46 2.52 5.14
CA PRO A 211 18.69 1.76 4.92
C PRO A 211 18.94 0.64 5.95
N LEU A 212 18.21 0.64 7.06
CA LEU A 212 18.35 -0.36 8.13
C LEU A 212 17.18 -1.34 8.17
N GLN A 213 16.47 -1.55 7.07
CA GLN A 213 15.36 -2.47 6.96
C GLN A 213 15.71 -3.88 7.46
N LYS A 214 14.88 -4.46 8.33
CA LYS A 214 15.12 -5.77 8.97
C LYS A 214 14.16 -6.87 8.53
N TYR A 215 13.08 -6.54 7.83
CA TYR A 215 12.02 -7.47 7.42
C TYR A 215 11.52 -7.13 6.01
N ASP A 216 10.92 -8.11 5.36
CA ASP A 216 10.35 -8.04 4.01
C ASP A 216 11.31 -7.59 2.91
N PHE A 217 12.64 -7.73 3.11
CA PHE A 217 13.64 -7.45 2.08
C PHE A 217 13.87 -8.64 1.13
N GLU A 218 13.33 -9.82 1.45
CA GLU A 218 13.43 -11.04 0.67
C GLU A 218 12.17 -11.88 0.74
N ALA A 219 11.97 -12.75 -0.24
CA ALA A 219 10.89 -13.72 -0.27
C ALA A 219 11.09 -14.78 0.84
N LYS A 220 10.05 -14.97 1.69
CA LYS A 220 10.06 -15.94 2.81
C LYS A 220 8.99 -17.02 2.66
N GLY A 221 8.46 -17.22 1.48
CA GLY A 221 7.45 -18.22 1.17
C GLY A 221 7.66 -18.83 -0.20
N ASP A 222 6.87 -19.86 -0.47
CA ASP A 222 6.83 -20.50 -1.79
C ASP A 222 5.81 -19.73 -2.67
N TRP A 223 6.27 -18.59 -3.18
CA TRP A 223 5.47 -17.71 -4.03
C TRP A 223 5.55 -18.17 -5.49
N ASP A 224 4.45 -18.04 -6.25
CA ASP A 224 4.41 -18.45 -7.67
C ASP A 224 5.43 -17.66 -8.51
N ILE A 225 5.62 -16.37 -8.18
CA ILE A 225 6.65 -15.50 -8.77
C ILE A 225 7.46 -14.80 -7.68
N VAL A 226 8.78 -14.71 -7.87
CA VAL A 226 9.67 -13.87 -7.06
C VAL A 226 10.49 -13.02 -8.03
N ALA A 227 10.41 -11.68 -7.89
CA ALA A 227 11.10 -10.74 -8.77
C ALA A 227 11.75 -9.61 -7.98
N LYS A 228 12.73 -8.94 -8.58
CA LYS A 228 13.42 -7.79 -7.99
C LYS A 228 12.63 -6.49 -8.18
N ASP A 229 11.83 -6.42 -9.25
CA ASP A 229 11.07 -5.26 -9.67
C ASP A 229 9.84 -5.70 -10.49
N PHE A 230 8.97 -4.74 -10.84
CA PHE A 230 7.79 -5.02 -11.66
C PHE A 230 8.13 -5.39 -13.11
N GLY A 231 9.28 -4.94 -13.63
CA GLY A 231 9.78 -5.39 -14.92
C GLY A 231 10.00 -6.90 -14.94
N GLY A 232 10.63 -7.44 -13.89
CA GLY A 232 10.83 -8.87 -13.72
C GLY A 232 9.53 -9.65 -13.53
N ILE A 233 8.50 -9.06 -12.91
CA ILE A 233 7.14 -9.67 -12.87
C ILE A 233 6.56 -9.70 -14.28
N ALA A 234 6.60 -8.59 -15.03
CA ALA A 234 6.08 -8.50 -16.38
C ALA A 234 6.75 -9.53 -17.32
N ASP A 235 8.07 -9.70 -17.23
CA ASP A 235 8.80 -10.72 -18.00
C ASP A 235 8.29 -12.14 -17.71
N ARG A 236 8.10 -12.49 -16.45
CA ARG A 236 7.58 -13.80 -16.02
C ARG A 236 6.13 -14.04 -16.39
N MET A 237 5.34 -12.95 -16.51
CA MET A 237 3.95 -12.97 -16.95
C MET A 237 3.82 -12.92 -18.49
N GLY A 238 4.92 -12.77 -19.21
CA GLY A 238 4.96 -12.75 -20.67
C GLY A 238 4.35 -11.46 -21.27
N CYS A 239 4.68 -10.30 -20.67
CA CYS A 239 4.31 -8.95 -21.13
C CYS A 239 5.51 -8.23 -21.73
#